data_a372477150f585fb545dd1d35d6fd824
#
_entry.id   a372477150f585fb545dd1d35d6fd824
#
_cell.length_a   1.000
_cell.length_b   1.000
_cell.length_c   1.000
_cell.angle_alpha   90.00
_cell.angle_beta   90.00
_cell.angle_gamma   90.00
#
_symmetry.space_group_name_H-M   'P 1'
#
loop_
_entity.id
_entity.type
_entity.pdbx_description
1 polymer ?
#
loop_
_entity_poly.entity_id
_entity_poly.type
_entity_poly.pdbx_seq_one_letter_code
_entity_poly.pdbx_strand_id
1 'polypeptide(L)'
;EISSGDLNRIPAESIESFSVLKDASATAIYGNRGANGVMLVKTKHGKENTKATVNVSVEASYFQPMNTPEFADGPTFMRTYNEAQQARSATVITPRYSDEIIAATESGINPYVYPNVDWYDMIFRSGNYNQRANVNVSGGASRVTYYMSLQANHDTGLLNAADNSAFNPNINHWEYNFQNNISYKLTNTTTVNLRMMAQIGSQKGPNNKTTDIYKKVMYANPVSFPAYF
;
A
#
# COMPACT_ATOMS: atom_id res chain seq x y z
N GLU A 1 2.87 -10.64 25.12
CA GLU A 1 3.34 -9.31 24.72
C GLU A 1 3.73 -9.32 23.24
N ILE A 2 3.29 -8.33 22.51
CA ILE A 2 3.61 -8.12 21.11
C ILE A 2 4.27 -6.75 20.94
N SER A 3 5.08 -6.57 19.90
CA SER A 3 5.66 -5.25 19.57
C SER A 3 4.62 -4.32 18.94
N SER A 4 4.92 -3.01 18.90
CA SER A 4 4.07 -2.04 18.20
C SER A 4 3.89 -2.37 16.71
N GLY A 5 4.87 -3.01 16.08
CA GLY A 5 4.78 -3.48 14.70
C GLY A 5 3.79 -4.64 14.51
N ASP A 6 3.58 -5.44 15.55
CA ASP A 6 2.65 -6.58 15.49
C ASP A 6 1.19 -6.16 15.69
N LEU A 7 0.93 -4.94 16.20
CA LEU A 7 -0.42 -4.42 16.32
C LEU A 7 -1.13 -4.31 14.96
N ASN A 8 -0.39 -3.92 13.94
CA ASN A 8 -0.91 -3.80 12.57
C ASN A 8 -1.33 -5.14 11.95
N ARG A 9 -0.92 -6.26 12.57
CA ARG A 9 -1.30 -7.61 12.13
C ARG A 9 -2.64 -8.07 12.69
N ILE A 10 -3.19 -7.36 13.68
CA ILE A 10 -4.47 -7.70 14.26
C ILE A 10 -5.57 -7.04 13.41
N PRO A 11 -6.45 -7.81 12.78
CA PRO A 11 -7.57 -7.25 12.03
C PRO A 11 -8.43 -6.36 12.93
N ALA A 12 -8.77 -5.15 12.46
CA ALA A 12 -9.57 -4.20 13.22
C ALA A 12 -10.93 -4.79 13.63
N GLU A 13 -11.53 -5.59 12.76
CA GLU A 13 -12.79 -6.30 12.99
C GLU A 13 -12.71 -7.33 14.12
N SER A 14 -11.51 -7.79 14.44
CA SER A 14 -11.25 -8.76 15.51
C SER A 14 -11.02 -8.11 16.87
N ILE A 15 -10.89 -6.78 16.92
CA ILE A 15 -10.67 -6.04 18.16
C ILE A 15 -12.02 -5.77 18.84
N GLU A 16 -12.11 -6.09 20.13
CA GLU A 16 -13.25 -5.75 20.98
C GLU A 16 -13.05 -4.38 21.62
N SER A 17 -11.86 -4.16 22.18
CA SER A 17 -11.50 -2.89 22.82
C SER A 17 -9.99 -2.73 22.89
N PHE A 18 -9.55 -1.48 23.07
CA PHE A 18 -8.18 -1.18 23.43
C PHE A 18 -8.15 -0.19 24.59
N SER A 19 -7.14 -0.28 25.42
CA SER A 19 -6.90 0.58 26.57
C SER A 19 -5.44 0.98 26.59
N VAL A 20 -5.16 2.25 26.85
CA VAL A 20 -3.79 2.76 26.97
C VAL A 20 -3.48 3.02 28.42
N LEU A 21 -2.50 2.30 28.96
CA LEU A 21 -1.98 2.47 30.32
C LEU A 21 -0.79 3.42 30.25
N LYS A 22 -0.90 4.58 30.90
CA LYS A 22 0.18 5.59 30.94
C LYS A 22 0.76 5.75 32.35
N ASP A 23 0.04 5.33 33.37
CA ASP A 23 0.46 5.47 34.76
C ASP A 23 1.49 4.42 35.14
N ALA A 24 2.52 4.82 35.88
CA ALA A 24 3.60 3.94 36.32
C ALA A 24 3.09 2.76 37.13
N SER A 25 2.06 2.93 37.96
CA SER A 25 1.45 1.84 38.73
C SER A 25 0.76 0.80 37.85
N ALA A 26 0.08 1.24 36.79
CA ALA A 26 -0.60 0.36 35.84
C ALA A 26 0.39 -0.37 34.91
N THR A 27 1.53 0.24 34.61
CA THR A 27 2.55 -0.32 33.73
C THR A 27 3.61 -1.16 34.46
N ALA A 28 3.67 -1.09 35.78
CA ALA A 28 4.68 -1.78 36.61
C ALA A 28 4.76 -3.30 36.35
N ILE A 29 3.62 -3.95 36.08
CA ILE A 29 3.56 -5.39 35.76
C ILE A 29 4.24 -5.76 34.44
N TYR A 30 4.50 -4.78 33.56
CA TYR A 30 5.15 -4.96 32.25
C TYR A 30 6.64 -4.62 32.28
N GLY A 31 7.19 -4.27 33.47
CA GLY A 31 8.60 -3.96 33.66
C GLY A 31 9.10 -2.81 32.78
N ASN A 32 10.37 -2.87 32.36
CA ASN A 32 10.99 -1.82 31.54
C ASN A 32 10.30 -1.57 30.18
N ARG A 33 9.58 -2.55 29.66
CA ARG A 33 8.80 -2.38 28.43
C ARG A 33 7.59 -1.49 28.58
N GLY A 34 7.10 -1.34 29.81
CA GLY A 34 6.01 -0.44 30.16
C GLY A 34 6.40 1.02 30.35
N ALA A 35 7.70 1.38 30.31
CA ALA A 35 8.19 2.71 30.61
C ALA A 35 7.60 3.82 29.71
N ASN A 36 7.29 3.51 28.46
CA ASN A 36 6.66 4.44 27.50
C ASN A 36 5.13 4.27 27.38
N GLY A 37 4.52 3.57 28.33
CA GLY A 37 3.10 3.20 28.31
C GLY A 37 2.87 1.82 27.67
N VAL A 38 1.69 1.28 27.93
CA VAL A 38 1.26 -0.02 27.43
C VAL A 38 -0.10 0.10 26.77
N MET A 39 -0.24 -0.43 25.56
CA MET A 39 -1.53 -0.56 24.90
C MET A 39 -2.05 -1.98 25.09
N LEU A 40 -3.18 -2.13 25.78
CA LEU A 40 -3.88 -3.40 25.92
C LEU A 40 -4.90 -3.55 24.79
N VAL A 41 -4.74 -4.56 23.99
CA VAL A 41 -5.68 -4.90 22.91
C VAL A 41 -6.45 -6.15 23.32
N LYS A 42 -7.76 -6.02 23.47
CA LYS A 42 -8.66 -7.13 23.74
C LYS A 42 -9.33 -7.54 22.43
N THR A 43 -9.12 -8.78 22.03
CA THR A 43 -9.76 -9.35 20.86
C THR A 43 -11.14 -9.91 21.18
N LYS A 44 -12.04 -9.95 20.20
CA LYS A 44 -13.39 -10.47 20.32
C LYS A 44 -13.40 -11.93 20.79
N HIS A 45 -14.37 -12.23 21.63
CA HIS A 45 -14.65 -13.56 22.15
C HIS A 45 -16.11 -13.90 21.97
N GLY A 46 -16.45 -15.16 21.97
CA GLY A 46 -17.84 -15.60 22.02
C GLY A 46 -18.46 -15.31 23.40
N LYS A 47 -19.76 -15.21 23.44
CA LYS A 47 -20.54 -15.03 24.68
C LYS A 47 -21.32 -16.31 24.98
N GLU A 48 -21.39 -16.67 26.28
CA GLU A 48 -22.17 -17.82 26.73
C GLU A 48 -23.66 -17.68 26.38
N ASN A 49 -24.30 -18.81 26.10
CA ASN A 49 -25.72 -18.88 25.80
C ASN A 49 -26.18 -17.94 24.66
N THR A 50 -25.30 -17.69 23.72
CA THR A 50 -25.57 -16.83 22.57
C THR A 50 -25.62 -17.69 21.29
N LYS A 51 -26.66 -17.49 20.48
CA LYS A 51 -26.77 -18.15 19.16
C LYS A 51 -25.58 -17.80 18.29
N ALA A 52 -25.21 -18.72 17.43
CA ALA A 52 -24.18 -18.48 16.43
C ALA A 52 -24.57 -17.29 15.53
N THR A 53 -23.69 -16.32 15.45
CA THR A 53 -23.83 -15.14 14.57
C THR A 53 -22.68 -15.15 13.57
N VAL A 54 -23.02 -15.06 12.30
CA VAL A 54 -22.07 -14.95 11.20
C VAL A 54 -22.14 -13.53 10.67
N ASN A 55 -20.99 -12.86 10.58
CA ASN A 55 -20.87 -11.57 9.93
C ASN A 55 -19.94 -11.71 8.73
N VAL A 56 -20.36 -11.12 7.62
CA VAL A 56 -19.58 -11.05 6.39
C VAL A 56 -19.47 -9.60 5.99
N SER A 57 -18.26 -9.13 5.75
CA SER A 57 -18.01 -7.80 5.19
C SER A 57 -17.10 -7.91 3.96
N VAL A 58 -17.41 -7.12 2.95
CA VAL A 58 -16.62 -6.98 1.74
C VAL A 58 -16.47 -5.48 1.47
N GLU A 59 -15.25 -5.03 1.29
CA GLU A 59 -14.93 -3.65 1.01
C GLU A 59 -14.08 -3.57 -0.27
N ALA A 60 -14.36 -2.56 -1.09
CA ALA A 60 -13.51 -2.15 -2.19
C ALA A 60 -13.22 -0.66 -2.04
N SER A 61 -11.95 -0.30 -1.99
CA SER A 61 -11.49 1.08 -1.86
C SER A 61 -10.80 1.50 -3.14
N TYR A 62 -11.29 2.56 -3.79
CA TYR A 62 -10.56 3.21 -4.87
C TYR A 62 -9.61 4.25 -4.27
N PHE A 63 -8.37 4.25 -4.71
CA PHE A 63 -7.39 5.25 -4.31
C PHE A 63 -6.70 5.86 -5.53
N GLN A 64 -6.37 7.14 -5.43
CA GLN A 64 -5.71 7.91 -6.47
C GLN A 64 -4.73 8.90 -5.84
N PRO A 65 -3.70 9.36 -6.57
CA PRO A 65 -2.86 10.46 -6.11
C PRO A 65 -3.72 11.71 -5.86
N MET A 66 -3.46 12.42 -4.77
CA MET A 66 -4.16 13.69 -4.48
C MET A 66 -3.74 14.79 -5.43
N ASN A 67 -2.50 14.76 -5.90
CA ASN A 67 -1.95 15.70 -6.85
C ASN A 67 -0.96 14.97 -7.75
N THR A 68 -1.05 15.19 -9.04
CA THR A 68 -0.12 14.70 -10.06
C THR A 68 0.68 15.88 -10.59
N PRO A 69 2.02 15.77 -10.69
CA PRO A 69 2.81 16.82 -11.31
C PRO A 69 2.49 16.92 -12.80
N GLU A 70 2.36 18.15 -13.29
CA GLU A 70 2.31 18.42 -14.72
C GLU A 70 3.72 18.63 -15.23
N PHE A 71 4.11 17.92 -16.27
CA PHE A 71 5.41 18.04 -16.90
C PHE A 71 5.31 18.84 -18.19
N ALA A 72 6.38 19.56 -18.51
CA ALA A 72 6.53 20.18 -19.82
C ALA A 72 6.63 19.08 -20.89
N ASP A 73 5.90 19.24 -21.98
CA ASP A 73 6.06 18.39 -23.14
C ASP A 73 7.44 18.57 -23.81
N GLY A 74 7.80 17.69 -24.73
CA GLY A 74 9.09 17.69 -25.43
C GLY A 74 9.42 19.03 -26.07
N PRO A 75 8.53 19.63 -26.91
CA PRO A 75 8.76 20.94 -27.51
C PRO A 75 9.01 22.06 -26.49
N THR A 76 8.21 22.14 -25.43
CA THR A 76 8.37 23.13 -24.37
C THR A 76 9.69 22.91 -23.63
N PHE A 77 10.04 21.66 -23.31
CA PHE A 77 11.32 21.32 -22.70
C PHE A 77 12.49 21.77 -23.55
N MET A 78 12.49 21.50 -24.86
CA MET A 78 13.57 21.86 -25.78
C MET A 78 13.73 23.40 -25.89
N ARG A 79 12.63 24.13 -26.05
CA ARG A 79 12.66 25.62 -26.10
C ARG A 79 13.24 26.19 -24.81
N THR A 80 12.70 25.76 -23.64
CA THR A 80 13.18 26.24 -22.34
C THR A 80 14.64 25.88 -22.09
N TYR A 81 15.08 24.69 -22.53
CA TYR A 81 16.49 24.27 -22.44
C TYR A 81 17.38 25.19 -23.25
N ASN A 82 17.02 25.50 -24.50
CA ASN A 82 17.79 26.41 -25.37
C ASN A 82 17.88 27.82 -24.77
N GLU A 83 16.76 28.34 -24.26
CA GLU A 83 16.71 29.64 -23.58
C GLU A 83 17.61 29.67 -22.33
N ALA A 84 17.53 28.62 -21.51
CA ALA A 84 18.37 28.53 -20.32
C ALA A 84 19.86 28.44 -20.65
N GLN A 85 20.23 27.80 -21.74
CA GLN A 85 21.61 27.73 -22.23
C GLN A 85 22.08 29.11 -22.72
N GLN A 86 21.27 29.80 -23.51
CA GLN A 86 21.59 31.14 -24.02
C GLN A 86 21.72 32.17 -22.86
N ALA A 87 20.82 32.11 -21.89
CA ALA A 87 20.83 32.99 -20.73
C ALA A 87 22.13 32.88 -19.87
N ARG A 88 22.77 31.71 -19.93
CA ARG A 88 24.05 31.45 -19.19
C ARG A 88 25.29 31.85 -19.98
N SER A 89 25.14 32.19 -21.26
CA SER A 89 26.26 32.53 -22.14
C SER A 89 26.32 34.03 -22.41
N ALA A 90 27.52 34.60 -22.36
CA ALA A 90 27.75 35.99 -22.73
C ALA A 90 27.75 36.21 -24.27
N THR A 91 27.76 35.11 -25.05
CA THR A 91 27.76 35.16 -26.51
C THR A 91 26.60 34.32 -27.04
N VAL A 92 26.20 34.62 -28.27
CA VAL A 92 25.20 33.78 -28.97
C VAL A 92 25.77 32.38 -29.18
N ILE A 93 25.03 31.37 -28.73
CA ILE A 93 25.42 29.96 -28.87
C ILE A 93 24.52 29.25 -29.88
N THR A 94 25.05 28.19 -30.49
CA THR A 94 24.22 27.29 -31.30
C THR A 94 23.28 26.52 -30.36
N PRO A 95 21.95 26.60 -30.57
CA PRO A 95 21.01 25.85 -29.75
C PRO A 95 21.26 24.35 -29.81
N ARG A 96 21.08 23.65 -28.71
CA ARG A 96 21.16 22.19 -28.68
C ARG A 96 20.07 21.53 -29.54
N TYR A 97 18.88 22.09 -29.50
CA TYR A 97 17.74 21.63 -30.28
C TYR A 97 17.43 22.66 -31.37
N SER A 98 17.55 22.27 -32.63
CA SER A 98 17.17 23.14 -33.75
C SER A 98 15.66 23.30 -33.87
N ASP A 99 15.20 24.36 -34.48
CA ASP A 99 13.75 24.61 -34.72
C ASP A 99 13.12 23.46 -35.54
N GLU A 100 13.88 22.84 -36.41
CA GLU A 100 13.42 21.69 -37.20
C GLU A 100 13.14 20.47 -36.31
N ILE A 101 14.02 20.18 -35.34
CA ILE A 101 13.83 19.08 -34.38
C ILE A 101 12.63 19.37 -33.48
N ILE A 102 12.49 20.60 -33.01
CA ILE A 102 11.35 21.02 -32.19
C ILE A 102 10.05 20.84 -32.96
N ALA A 103 9.98 21.33 -34.21
CA ALA A 103 8.83 21.20 -35.05
C ALA A 103 8.48 19.74 -35.41
N ALA A 104 9.49 18.91 -35.66
CA ALA A 104 9.31 17.48 -35.92
C ALA A 104 8.74 16.76 -34.68
N THR A 105 9.22 17.10 -33.47
CA THR A 105 8.70 16.55 -32.21
C THR A 105 7.26 17.00 -31.97
N GLU A 106 6.96 18.28 -32.22
CA GLU A 106 5.62 18.86 -32.05
C GLU A 106 4.60 18.24 -33.02
N SER A 107 5.02 17.95 -34.27
CA SER A 107 4.18 17.28 -35.25
C SER A 107 3.98 15.78 -35.02
N GLY A 108 4.80 15.16 -34.15
CA GLY A 108 4.74 13.71 -33.89
C GLY A 108 5.07 12.83 -35.10
N ILE A 109 5.82 13.33 -36.08
CA ILE A 109 6.04 12.68 -37.38
C ILE A 109 6.70 11.29 -37.25
N ASN A 110 7.57 11.12 -36.28
CA ASN A 110 8.20 9.84 -35.98
C ASN A 110 8.61 9.79 -34.49
N PRO A 111 7.81 9.17 -33.62
CA PRO A 111 8.07 9.15 -32.19
C PRO A 111 9.30 8.34 -31.77
N TYR A 112 9.84 7.52 -32.68
CA TYR A 112 11.10 6.79 -32.43
C TYR A 112 12.33 7.69 -32.64
N VAL A 113 12.24 8.66 -33.54
CA VAL A 113 13.34 9.60 -33.85
C VAL A 113 13.19 10.90 -33.07
N TYR A 114 11.95 11.37 -32.93
CA TYR A 114 11.57 12.59 -32.25
C TYR A 114 10.63 12.29 -31.08
N PRO A 115 11.14 11.68 -29.99
CA PRO A 115 10.31 11.27 -28.87
C PRO A 115 9.74 12.47 -28.12
N ASN A 116 8.49 12.31 -27.64
CA ASN A 116 7.80 13.21 -26.76
C ASN A 116 7.04 12.36 -25.74
N VAL A 117 7.70 12.00 -24.64
CA VAL A 117 7.19 11.00 -23.72
C VAL A 117 6.83 11.64 -22.39
N ASP A 118 5.57 11.51 -21.99
CA ASP A 118 5.17 11.72 -20.62
C ASP A 118 5.50 10.45 -19.78
N TRP A 119 6.63 10.51 -19.11
CA TRP A 119 7.12 9.39 -18.31
C TRP A 119 6.24 9.12 -17.08
N TYR A 120 5.58 10.18 -16.55
CA TYR A 120 4.72 10.01 -15.39
C TYR A 120 3.46 9.23 -15.77
N ASP A 121 2.79 9.67 -16.81
CA ASP A 121 1.54 9.06 -17.28
C ASP A 121 1.77 7.62 -17.82
N MET A 122 2.94 7.41 -18.40
CA MET A 122 3.34 6.08 -18.85
C MET A 122 3.61 5.10 -17.71
N ILE A 123 4.26 5.55 -16.63
CA ILE A 123 4.73 4.69 -15.53
C ILE A 123 3.70 4.55 -14.42
N PHE A 124 2.86 5.56 -14.20
CA PHE A 124 1.90 5.57 -13.12
C PHE A 124 0.46 5.56 -13.62
N ARG A 125 -0.38 4.83 -12.91
CA ARG A 125 -1.82 4.84 -13.11
C ARG A 125 -2.46 6.00 -12.36
N SER A 126 -3.54 6.54 -12.89
CA SER A 126 -4.35 7.57 -12.24
C SER A 126 -5.07 7.07 -10.97
N GLY A 127 -5.26 5.78 -10.81
CA GLY A 127 -5.85 5.18 -9.63
C GLY A 127 -5.89 3.66 -9.69
N ASN A 128 -6.22 3.04 -8.57
CA ASN A 128 -6.37 1.59 -8.45
C ASN A 128 -7.31 1.22 -7.29
N TYR A 129 -7.59 -0.08 -7.13
CA TYR A 129 -8.49 -0.61 -6.12
C TYR A 129 -7.75 -1.50 -5.13
N ASN A 130 -8.08 -1.35 -3.84
CA ASN A 130 -7.77 -2.31 -2.79
C ASN A 130 -9.07 -3.02 -2.39
N GLN A 131 -8.96 -4.28 -2.00
CA GLN A 131 -10.09 -5.13 -1.67
C GLN A 131 -9.86 -5.80 -0.32
N ARG A 132 -10.91 -5.87 0.48
CA ARG A 132 -10.92 -6.57 1.77
C ARG A 132 -12.17 -7.41 1.88
N ALA A 133 -12.00 -8.62 2.38
CA ALA A 133 -13.11 -9.51 2.71
C ALA A 133 -12.87 -10.07 4.11
N ASN A 134 -13.88 -10.04 4.96
CA ASN A 134 -13.85 -10.63 6.29
C ASN A 134 -15.10 -11.48 6.52
N VAL A 135 -14.87 -12.64 7.10
CA VAL A 135 -15.95 -13.50 7.60
C VAL A 135 -15.62 -13.83 9.05
N ASN A 136 -16.55 -13.56 9.96
CA ASN A 136 -16.38 -13.97 11.33
C ASN A 136 -17.63 -14.65 11.89
N VAL A 137 -17.40 -15.60 12.78
CA VAL A 137 -18.41 -16.38 13.45
C VAL A 137 -18.19 -16.30 14.94
N SER A 138 -19.23 -15.96 15.70
CA SER A 138 -19.20 -15.94 17.15
C SER A 138 -20.43 -16.58 17.75
N GLY A 139 -20.28 -17.15 18.93
CA GLY A 139 -21.39 -17.74 19.66
C GLY A 139 -20.95 -18.47 20.90
N GLY A 140 -21.86 -19.16 21.55
CA GLY A 140 -21.54 -19.99 22.69
C GLY A 140 -22.75 -20.67 23.33
N ALA A 141 -22.49 -21.80 23.92
CA ALA A 141 -23.40 -22.52 24.81
C ALA A 141 -22.96 -22.34 26.27
N SER A 142 -23.61 -23.05 27.20
CA SER A 142 -23.27 -22.95 28.64
C SER A 142 -21.83 -23.31 29.00
N ARG A 143 -21.18 -24.16 28.18
CA ARG A 143 -19.81 -24.65 28.45
C ARG A 143 -18.78 -24.26 27.41
N VAL A 144 -19.19 -23.72 26.25
CA VAL A 144 -18.29 -23.36 25.16
C VAL A 144 -18.61 -21.95 24.65
N THR A 145 -17.58 -21.15 24.46
CA THR A 145 -17.67 -19.89 23.72
C THR A 145 -16.62 -19.89 22.61
N TYR A 146 -16.96 -19.33 21.49
CA TYR A 146 -16.08 -19.32 20.33
C TYR A 146 -16.21 -18.01 19.53
N TYR A 147 -15.09 -17.58 19.01
CA TYR A 147 -14.96 -16.55 17.98
C TYR A 147 -13.93 -17.00 16.97
N MET A 148 -14.30 -17.01 15.71
CA MET A 148 -13.41 -17.32 14.60
C MET A 148 -13.53 -16.22 13.56
N SER A 149 -12.41 -15.79 12.96
CA SER A 149 -12.37 -14.80 11.90
C SER A 149 -11.37 -15.21 10.83
N LEU A 150 -11.77 -15.04 9.59
CA LEU A 150 -10.92 -15.16 8.41
C LEU A 150 -11.02 -13.86 7.63
N GLN A 151 -9.88 -13.24 7.34
CA GLN A 151 -9.79 -12.02 6.54
C GLN A 151 -8.84 -12.23 5.38
N ALA A 152 -9.19 -11.69 4.23
CA ALA A 152 -8.34 -11.60 3.05
C ALA A 152 -8.23 -10.14 2.63
N ASN A 153 -7.01 -9.65 2.46
CA ASN A 153 -6.70 -8.31 1.98
C ASN A 153 -5.94 -8.44 0.66
N HIS A 154 -6.30 -7.60 -0.30
CA HIS A 154 -5.58 -7.46 -1.56
C HIS A 154 -5.26 -5.98 -1.76
N ASP A 155 -3.98 -5.62 -1.61
CA ASP A 155 -3.49 -4.27 -1.83
C ASP A 155 -2.71 -4.21 -3.14
N THR A 156 -2.96 -3.16 -3.90
CA THR A 156 -2.33 -2.93 -5.20
C THR A 156 -1.55 -1.61 -5.19
N GLY A 157 -0.69 -1.42 -6.18
CA GLY A 157 0.06 -0.16 -6.36
C GLY A 157 -0.45 0.64 -7.56
N LEU A 158 0.27 1.72 -7.85
CA LEU A 158 -0.03 2.62 -8.97
C LEU A 158 0.95 2.48 -10.15
N LEU A 159 1.84 1.50 -10.13
CA LEU A 159 2.73 1.28 -11.28
C LEU A 159 1.95 0.67 -12.45
N ASN A 160 2.14 1.24 -13.61
CA ASN A 160 1.61 0.71 -14.85
C ASN A 160 2.55 -0.37 -15.40
N ALA A 161 2.01 -1.48 -15.88
CA ALA A 161 2.77 -2.46 -16.62
C ALA A 161 2.56 -2.17 -18.11
N ALA A 162 3.64 -2.10 -18.89
CA ALA A 162 3.53 -2.07 -20.34
C ALA A 162 2.89 -3.37 -20.82
N ASP A 163 2.03 -3.30 -21.83
CA ASP A 163 1.27 -4.45 -22.35
C ASP A 163 2.17 -5.58 -22.88
N ASN A 164 3.39 -5.25 -23.27
CA ASN A 164 4.40 -6.19 -23.76
C ASN A 164 5.39 -6.67 -22.69
N SER A 165 5.18 -6.31 -21.43
CA SER A 165 6.05 -6.74 -20.32
C SER A 165 5.83 -8.20 -19.98
N ALA A 166 6.92 -8.97 -19.89
CA ALA A 166 6.90 -10.37 -19.45
C ALA A 166 6.49 -10.54 -17.95
N PHE A 167 6.46 -9.45 -17.21
CA PHE A 167 6.10 -9.43 -15.78
C PHE A 167 5.36 -8.14 -15.42
N ASN A 168 4.51 -8.23 -14.39
CA ASN A 168 3.82 -7.07 -13.86
C ASN A 168 4.65 -6.44 -12.72
N PRO A 169 5.22 -5.23 -12.90
CA PRO A 169 6.02 -4.55 -11.88
C PRO A 169 5.17 -3.92 -10.77
N ASN A 170 3.85 -3.91 -10.91
CA ASN A 170 2.98 -3.30 -9.92
C ASN A 170 3.03 -4.05 -8.58
N ILE A 171 2.80 -3.33 -7.49
CA ILE A 171 2.62 -3.95 -6.19
C ILE A 171 1.35 -4.79 -6.23
N ASN A 172 1.49 -6.03 -5.78
CA ASN A 172 0.40 -6.98 -5.60
C ASN A 172 0.66 -7.68 -4.28
N HIS A 173 -0.06 -7.27 -3.25
CA HIS A 173 0.08 -7.79 -1.90
C HIS A 173 -1.21 -8.49 -1.47
N TRP A 174 -1.08 -9.77 -1.19
CA TRP A 174 -2.14 -10.57 -0.59
C TRP A 174 -1.79 -10.89 0.84
N GLU A 175 -2.74 -10.70 1.73
CA GLU A 175 -2.63 -11.03 3.14
C GLU A 175 -3.87 -11.76 3.62
N TYR A 176 -3.66 -12.90 4.26
CA TYR A 176 -4.69 -13.72 4.88
C TYR A 176 -4.46 -13.77 6.37
N ASN A 177 -5.46 -13.36 7.15
CA ASN A 177 -5.43 -13.38 8.60
C ASN A 177 -6.47 -14.36 9.11
N PHE A 178 -6.05 -15.29 9.93
CA PHE A 178 -6.92 -16.23 10.64
C PHE A 178 -6.79 -15.99 12.14
N GLN A 179 -7.95 -15.91 12.82
CA GLN A 179 -8.02 -15.83 14.27
C GLN A 179 -9.03 -16.82 14.80
N ASN A 180 -8.70 -17.47 15.89
CA ASN A 180 -9.57 -18.39 16.61
C ASN A 180 -9.41 -18.19 18.11
N ASN A 181 -10.54 -17.97 18.81
CA ASN A 181 -10.62 -17.88 20.26
C ASN A 181 -11.73 -18.83 20.72
N ILE A 182 -11.35 -19.95 21.32
CA ILE A 182 -12.29 -20.92 21.89
C ILE A 182 -12.01 -21.04 23.38
N SER A 183 -13.07 -21.00 24.18
CA SER A 183 -13.02 -21.24 25.61
C SER A 183 -14.00 -22.37 25.95
N TYR A 184 -13.51 -23.38 26.60
CA TYR A 184 -14.31 -24.56 26.98
C TYR A 184 -14.21 -24.82 28.49
N LYS A 185 -15.34 -24.80 29.19
CA LYS A 185 -15.46 -25.16 30.61
C LYS A 185 -15.49 -26.69 30.73
N LEU A 186 -14.33 -27.28 31.01
CA LEU A 186 -14.19 -28.71 31.20
C LEU A 186 -14.95 -29.19 32.44
N THR A 187 -14.78 -28.44 33.53
CA THR A 187 -15.52 -28.61 34.80
C THR A 187 -15.99 -27.26 35.31
N ASN A 188 -16.69 -27.21 36.44
CA ASN A 188 -17.09 -25.93 37.06
C ASN A 188 -15.90 -25.09 37.55
N THR A 189 -14.73 -25.72 37.71
CA THR A 189 -13.51 -25.07 38.22
C THR A 189 -12.40 -25.00 37.18
N THR A 190 -12.54 -25.70 36.04
CA THR A 190 -11.47 -25.79 35.02
C THR A 190 -11.97 -25.33 33.69
N THR A 191 -11.28 -24.36 33.11
CA THR A 191 -11.54 -23.84 31.76
C THR A 191 -10.30 -23.98 30.88
N VAL A 192 -10.50 -24.51 29.69
CA VAL A 192 -9.44 -24.62 28.65
C VAL A 192 -9.67 -23.54 27.62
N ASN A 193 -8.64 -22.74 27.35
CA ASN A 193 -8.67 -21.67 26.36
C ASN A 193 -7.69 -21.98 25.22
N LEU A 194 -8.20 -22.03 24.00
CA LEU A 194 -7.41 -22.14 22.78
C LEU A 194 -7.47 -20.83 22.02
N ARG A 195 -6.33 -20.17 21.88
CA ARG A 195 -6.21 -18.94 21.10
C ARG A 195 -5.15 -19.14 20.04
N MET A 196 -5.54 -18.94 18.81
CA MET A 196 -4.65 -19.05 17.65
C MET A 196 -4.81 -17.81 16.77
N MET A 197 -3.69 -17.35 16.25
CA MET A 197 -3.62 -16.33 15.22
C MET A 197 -2.59 -16.76 14.20
N ALA A 198 -2.95 -16.70 12.92
CA ALA A 198 -2.05 -16.95 11.81
C ALA A 198 -2.20 -15.86 10.76
N GLN A 199 -1.08 -15.45 10.21
CA GLN A 199 -1.02 -14.49 9.10
C GLN A 199 -0.14 -15.08 8.00
N ILE A 200 -0.64 -15.07 6.79
CA ILE A 200 0.09 -15.48 5.60
C ILE A 200 0.03 -14.33 4.60
N GLY A 201 1.20 -13.84 4.21
CA GLY A 201 1.33 -12.75 3.24
C GLY A 201 2.15 -13.17 2.03
N SER A 202 1.75 -12.70 0.86
CA SER A 202 2.51 -12.79 -0.39
C SER A 202 2.59 -11.42 -1.02
N GLN A 203 3.80 -10.94 -1.25
CA GLN A 203 4.03 -9.65 -1.88
C GLN A 203 4.85 -9.83 -3.17
N LYS A 204 4.35 -9.25 -4.25
CA LYS A 204 5.06 -9.07 -5.50
C LYS A 204 5.15 -7.57 -5.77
N GLY A 205 6.20 -7.14 -6.44
CA GLY A 205 6.37 -5.71 -6.75
C GLY A 205 7.70 -5.45 -7.43
N PRO A 206 8.03 -4.17 -7.68
CA PRO A 206 9.26 -3.80 -8.34
C PRO A 206 10.48 -4.15 -7.48
N ASN A 207 11.58 -4.48 -8.14
CA ASN A 207 12.85 -4.73 -7.45
C ASN A 207 13.45 -3.45 -6.82
N ASN A 208 13.16 -2.30 -7.40
CA ASN A 208 13.57 -1.00 -6.89
C ASN A 208 12.52 -0.44 -5.92
N LYS A 209 12.97 0.36 -4.96
CA LYS A 209 12.04 1.09 -4.07
C LYS A 209 11.15 2.01 -4.92
N THR A 210 9.88 2.08 -4.59
CA THR A 210 8.90 2.96 -5.29
C THR A 210 9.34 4.42 -5.27
N THR A 211 9.98 4.87 -4.18
CA THR A 211 10.55 6.23 -4.08
C THR A 211 11.65 6.49 -5.11
N ASP A 212 12.46 5.49 -5.44
CA ASP A 212 13.54 5.63 -6.42
C ASP A 212 12.98 5.62 -7.84
N ILE A 213 11.93 4.82 -8.11
CA ILE A 213 11.20 4.85 -9.38
C ILE A 213 10.59 6.24 -9.57
N TYR A 214 9.88 6.75 -8.55
CA TYR A 214 9.29 8.08 -8.58
C TYR A 214 10.33 9.17 -8.88
N LYS A 215 11.47 9.17 -8.18
CA LYS A 215 12.55 10.13 -8.43
C LYS A 215 13.07 10.05 -9.87
N LYS A 216 13.28 8.84 -10.40
CA LYS A 216 13.74 8.67 -11.79
C LYS A 216 12.75 9.24 -12.78
N VAL A 217 11.46 9.04 -12.57
CA VAL A 217 10.40 9.62 -13.42
C VAL A 217 10.40 11.14 -13.34
N MET A 218 10.53 11.71 -12.13
CA MET A 218 10.57 13.18 -11.93
C MET A 218 11.76 13.87 -12.63
N TYR A 219 12.86 13.14 -12.86
CA TYR A 219 14.04 13.67 -13.56
C TYR A 219 14.18 13.15 -14.99
N ALA A 220 13.22 12.37 -15.46
CA ALA A 220 13.28 11.80 -16.80
C ALA A 220 13.10 12.90 -17.87
N ASN A 221 13.96 12.86 -18.88
CA ASN A 221 13.89 13.81 -19.98
C ASN A 221 12.88 13.29 -21.04
N PRO A 222 11.88 14.11 -21.44
CA PRO A 222 10.83 13.68 -22.35
C PRO A 222 11.30 13.38 -23.78
N VAL A 223 12.49 13.86 -24.16
CA VAL A 223 12.99 13.80 -25.54
C VAL A 223 14.27 12.97 -25.72
N SER A 224 14.76 12.32 -24.67
CA SER A 224 16.06 11.59 -24.72
C SER A 224 15.96 10.26 -25.45
N PHE A 225 14.87 9.54 -25.33
CA PHE A 225 14.64 8.23 -25.97
C PHE A 225 13.14 7.95 -26.07
N PRO A 226 12.76 7.11 -27.05
CA PRO A 226 11.35 6.72 -27.19
C PRO A 226 10.89 5.79 -26.07
N ALA A 227 9.59 5.75 -25.85
CA ALA A 227 8.97 4.89 -24.84
C ALA A 227 9.11 3.40 -25.14
N TYR A 228 9.14 3.06 -26.43
CA TYR A 228 9.24 1.69 -26.95
C TYR A 228 10.23 1.65 -28.11
N PHE A 229 10.82 0.47 -28.33
CA PHE A 229 11.70 0.16 -29.44
C PHE A 229 11.10 -0.96 -30.29
#